data_6487115ddbbb99b7e278aeac7c20d2b0
#
_entry.id   6487115ddbbb99b7e278aeac7c20d2b0
#
_cell.length_a   1.000
_cell.length_b   1.000
_cell.length_c   1.000
_cell.angle_alpha   90.00
_cell.angle_beta   90.00
_cell.angle_gamma   90.00
#
_symmetry.space_group_name_H-M   'P 1'
#
loop_
_entity.id
_entity.type
_entity.pdbx_description
1 polymer ?
#
loop_
_entity_poly.entity_id
_entity_poly.type
_entity_poly.pdbx_seq_one_letter_code
_entity_poly.pdbx_strand_id
1 'polypeptide(L)' 'MPLDLRAAFILFELERMTTAEVAEVLGIPRGTAASRLRRARVDFNQRVHRIETRIKFREGEP' A
#
# COMPACT_ATOMS: atom_id res chain seq x y z
N MET A 1 -7.28 -2.54 4.21
CA MET A 1 -6.49 -3.13 3.10
C MET A 1 -6.54 -4.65 3.21
N PRO A 2 -6.96 -5.34 2.16
CA PRO A 2 -6.96 -6.80 2.17
C PRO A 2 -5.57 -7.37 2.45
N LEU A 3 -5.51 -8.57 3.02
CA LEU A 3 -4.25 -9.18 3.45
C LEU A 3 -3.26 -9.38 2.31
N ASP A 4 -3.73 -9.77 1.13
CA ASP A 4 -2.88 -9.97 -0.03
C ASP A 4 -2.26 -8.67 -0.54
N LEU A 5 -3.00 -7.56 -0.49
CA LEU A 5 -2.48 -6.25 -0.84
C LEU A 5 -1.48 -5.77 0.21
N ARG A 6 -1.77 -6.04 1.48
CA ARG A 6 -0.89 -5.66 2.57
C ARG A 6 0.45 -6.38 2.48
N ALA A 7 0.44 -7.68 2.20
CA ALA A 7 1.66 -8.46 2.06
C ALA A 7 2.54 -7.92 0.94
N ALA A 8 1.97 -7.68 -0.23
CA ALA A 8 2.70 -7.13 -1.37
C ALA A 8 3.28 -5.75 -1.05
N PHE A 9 2.47 -4.90 -0.41
CA PHE A 9 2.88 -3.54 -0.07
C PHE A 9 4.04 -3.55 0.93
N ILE A 10 3.98 -4.40 1.96
CA ILE A 10 5.03 -4.51 2.97
C ILE A 10 6.35 -4.95 2.33
N LEU A 11 6.31 -5.98 1.49
CA LEU A 11 7.51 -6.47 0.83
C LEU A 11 8.14 -5.41 -0.07
N PHE A 12 7.32 -4.67 -0.78
CA PHE A 12 7.81 -3.64 -1.70
C PHE A 12 8.37 -2.43 -0.95
N GLU A 13 7.62 -1.89 0.02
CA GLU A 13 7.98 -0.63 0.68
C GLU A 13 8.98 -0.83 1.82
N LEU A 14 8.82 -1.86 2.64
CA LEU A 14 9.69 -2.06 3.81
C LEU A 14 10.92 -2.88 3.48
N GLU A 15 10.78 -3.92 2.67
CA GLU A 15 11.89 -4.78 2.28
C GLU A 15 12.58 -4.28 1.01
N ARG A 16 12.06 -3.24 0.38
CA ARG A 16 12.59 -2.64 -0.85
C ARG A 16 12.79 -3.63 -1.99
N MET A 17 11.88 -4.58 -2.09
CA MET A 17 11.90 -5.55 -3.16
C MET A 17 11.36 -4.96 -4.45
N THR A 18 11.88 -5.43 -5.58
CA THR A 18 11.30 -5.09 -6.88
C THR A 18 9.98 -5.83 -7.06
N THR A 19 9.15 -5.38 -8.01
CA THR A 19 7.90 -6.06 -8.34
C THR A 19 8.14 -7.53 -8.70
N ALA A 20 9.22 -7.80 -9.43
CA ALA A 20 9.58 -9.17 -9.80
C ALA A 20 9.91 -10.02 -8.57
N GLU A 21 10.64 -9.46 -7.62
CA GLU A 21 10.98 -10.17 -6.38
C GLU A 21 9.75 -10.42 -5.52
N VAL A 22 8.84 -9.44 -5.43
CA VAL A 22 7.57 -9.61 -4.70
C VAL A 22 6.75 -10.74 -5.34
N ALA A 23 6.67 -10.77 -6.67
CA ALA A 23 5.95 -11.82 -7.38
C ALA A 23 6.54 -13.20 -7.07
N GLU A 24 7.85 -13.30 -7.03
CA GLU A 24 8.55 -14.55 -6.74
C GLU A 24 8.27 -15.02 -5.30
N VAL A 25 8.40 -14.12 -4.34
CA VAL A 25 8.17 -14.44 -2.93
C VAL A 25 6.74 -14.89 -2.69
N LEU A 26 5.77 -14.21 -3.29
CA LEU A 26 4.36 -14.51 -3.11
C LEU A 26 3.86 -15.64 -4.02
N GLY A 27 4.68 -16.11 -4.97
CA GLY A 27 4.30 -17.17 -5.89
C GLY A 27 3.19 -16.76 -6.85
N ILE A 28 3.19 -15.51 -7.30
CA ILE A 28 2.18 -14.95 -8.19
C ILE A 28 2.83 -14.40 -9.47
N PRO A 29 2.06 -14.25 -10.56
CA PRO A 29 2.58 -13.61 -11.77
C PRO A 29 3.00 -12.17 -11.51
N ARG A 30 4.02 -11.72 -12.24
CA ARG A 30 4.54 -10.35 -12.11
C ARG A 30 3.47 -9.29 -12.34
N GLY A 31 2.60 -9.49 -13.34
CA GLY A 31 1.49 -8.56 -13.60
C GLY A 31 0.52 -8.47 -12.42
N THR A 32 0.26 -9.58 -11.75
CA THR A 32 -0.59 -9.62 -10.56
C THR A 32 0.06 -8.86 -9.41
N ALA A 33 1.37 -9.04 -9.21
CA ALA A 33 2.10 -8.30 -8.19
C ALA A 33 2.02 -6.79 -8.44
N ALA A 34 2.24 -6.36 -9.68
CA ALA A 34 2.16 -4.95 -10.07
C ALA A 34 0.77 -4.37 -9.80
N SER A 35 -0.27 -5.12 -10.15
CA SER A 35 -1.65 -4.73 -9.93
C SER A 35 -1.97 -4.58 -8.44
N ARG A 36 -1.53 -5.55 -7.63
CA ARG A 36 -1.74 -5.51 -6.18
C ARG A 36 -1.02 -4.33 -5.53
N LEU A 37 0.21 -4.05 -5.96
CA LEU A 37 0.98 -2.92 -5.45
C LEU A 37 0.31 -1.60 -5.78
N ARG A 38 -0.23 -1.47 -7.00
CA ARG A 38 -0.95 -0.28 -7.41
C ARG A 38 -2.19 -0.05 -6.54
N ARG A 39 -2.99 -1.10 -6.31
CA ARG A 39 -4.18 -1.03 -5.47
C ARG A 39 -3.82 -0.71 -4.03
N ALA A 40 -2.77 -1.33 -3.51
CA ALA A 40 -2.32 -1.10 -2.15
C ALA A 40 -1.88 0.35 -1.95
N ARG A 41 -1.18 0.91 -2.92
CA ARG A 41 -0.73 2.30 -2.86
C ARG A 41 -1.91 3.27 -2.87
N VAL A 42 -2.90 3.02 -3.73
CA VAL A 42 -4.11 3.86 -3.77
C VAL A 42 -4.85 3.79 -2.45
N ASP A 43 -5.04 2.59 -1.91
CA ASP A 43 -5.74 2.39 -0.64
C ASP A 43 -4.98 3.06 0.52
N PHE A 44 -3.67 2.92 0.55
CA PHE A 44 -2.82 3.55 1.56
C PHE A 44 -2.91 5.07 1.49
N ASN A 45 -2.82 5.63 0.29
CA ASN A 45 -2.91 7.08 0.11
C ASN A 45 -4.26 7.63 0.55
N GLN A 46 -5.35 6.92 0.28
CA GLN A 46 -6.68 7.32 0.72
C GLN A 46 -6.78 7.32 2.24
N ARG A 47 -6.22 6.31 2.90
CA ARG A 47 -6.22 6.23 4.36
C ARG A 47 -5.39 7.34 5.00
N VAL A 48 -4.22 7.61 4.44
CA VAL A 48 -3.36 8.69 4.91
C VAL A 48 -4.07 10.03 4.73
N HIS A 49 -4.72 10.25 3.60
CA HIS A 49 -5.47 11.47 3.34
C HIS A 49 -6.60 11.68 4.36
N ARG A 50 -7.33 10.63 4.70
CA ARG A 50 -8.38 10.71 5.74
C ARG A 50 -7.80 11.11 7.09
N ILE A 51 -6.68 10.50 7.47
CA ILE A 51 -6.02 10.79 8.73
C ILE A 51 -5.54 12.24 8.76
N GLU A 52 -4.90 12.70 7.69
CA GLU A 52 -4.43 14.09 7.57
C GLU A 52 -5.59 15.08 7.65
N THR A 53 -6.69 14.80 6.96
CA THR A 53 -7.88 15.65 6.99
C THR A 53 -8.45 15.72 8.40
N ARG A 54 -8.51 14.58 9.09
CA ARG A 54 -9.02 14.52 10.45
C ARG A 54 -8.14 15.31 11.41
N ILE A 55 -6.83 15.20 11.28
CA ILE A 55 -5.87 15.94 12.10
C ILE A 55 -5.99 17.43 11.83
N LYS A 56 -6.02 17.85 10.58
CA LYS A 56 -6.17 19.26 10.20
C LYS A 56 -7.47 19.85 10.74
N PHE A 57 -8.55 19.09 10.67
CA PHE A 57 -9.84 19.52 11.19
C PHE A 57 -9.77 19.78 12.70
N ARG A 58 -9.13 18.87 13.45
CA ARG A 58 -8.97 19.02 14.89
C ARG A 58 -8.09 20.22 15.24
N GLU A 59 -7.00 20.41 14.53
CA GLU A 59 -6.09 21.52 14.75
C GLU A 59 -6.72 22.86 14.38
N GLY A 60 -7.67 22.85 13.43
CA GLY A 60 -8.38 24.04 13.00
C GLY A 60 -9.54 24.44 13.90
N GLU A 61 -9.90 23.61 14.89
CA GLU A 61 -10.98 23.96 15.83
C GLU A 61 -10.47 24.96 16.86
N PRO A 62 -11.25 26.00 17.10
CA PRO A 62 -10.91 26.97 18.15
C PRO A 62 -11.00 26.38 19.54
#